data_b289d739310fac2e4c15f974cbb27d91
#
_entry.id   b289d739310fac2e4c15f974cbb27d91
#
_cell.length_a   1.000
_cell.length_b   1.000
_cell.length_c   1.000
_cell.angle_alpha   90.00
_cell.angle_beta   90.00
_cell.angle_gamma   90.00
#
_symmetry.space_group_name_H-M   'P 1'
#
loop_
_entity.id
_entity.type
_entity.pdbx_description
1 polymer ?
#
loop_
_entity_poly.entity_id
_entity_poly.type
_entity_poly.pdbx_seq_one_letter_code
_entity_poly.pdbx_strand_id
1 'polypeptide(L)'
;LQPGAVHPYRKIWLDVNRETMTALAARIGQAVRQASPTAKVGLMSSVPYIHAAEGRDWYGILRGLAAGQPPVSRIHLPAYQETAPGQYLLRFNMVSMHNRALLPPETEVYPELENYPYSLFAKSRAFTRFQLLSSLPLNLKGMTIDLFDLNGSGIVFSDGYQQMLRAVKPFLSAVNAMGVFVLPKRGVCVMTSEDSAYTLQTAHGADMEELYPHEVYFAGLLNAMGIAYQYCTDPGVSGQVVAVSGQYFRNLTPEQIAHLFAHNTLLLSGDAVDTLCQMGLGELAGVRSCRWMKQNSGAYTYEQVVNGKAYLGLPQARASAVISSTDVLQIDYLEQPELYTEFFDSFRRPAAPGHAVSRGRVLIHPFGRFSSPGDMPPMQLNALRRELLQDMLASRLDAPMVAGQAYLQPYCTCDGRDLYLYLVNGSMDEASSVTLAMGALRFSGAWVLTGQNERRALPYTEGPDGRFTFDLRLAPMDAALLCLTLQEEEPA
;
A
#
# COMPACT_ATOMS: atom_id res chain seq x y z
N LEU A 1 2.65 -13.84 26.01
CA LEU A 1 3.06 -12.45 25.79
C LEU A 1 3.62 -11.83 27.07
N GLN A 2 4.48 -10.82 26.91
CA GLN A 2 4.98 -9.98 28.00
C GLN A 2 5.31 -8.61 27.43
N PRO A 3 5.19 -7.51 28.19
CA PRO A 3 5.54 -6.19 27.70
C PRO A 3 7.05 -6.05 27.46
N GLY A 4 7.41 -5.29 26.44
CA GLY A 4 8.81 -5.04 26.06
C GLY A 4 9.45 -6.23 25.34
N ALA A 5 10.44 -6.86 25.93
CA ALA A 5 11.23 -7.92 25.31
C ALA A 5 10.40 -9.13 24.82
N VAL A 6 10.86 -9.74 23.74
CA VAL A 6 10.22 -10.95 23.21
C VAL A 6 10.30 -12.11 24.21
N HIS A 7 9.16 -12.74 24.50
CA HIS A 7 9.13 -13.90 25.40
C HIS A 7 9.92 -15.07 24.79
N PRO A 8 10.79 -15.77 25.56
CA PRO A 8 11.64 -16.84 25.02
C PRO A 8 10.88 -17.97 24.31
N TYR A 9 9.65 -18.27 24.75
CA TYR A 9 8.82 -19.33 24.14
C TYR A 9 8.04 -18.88 22.91
N ARG A 10 8.03 -17.58 22.57
CA ARG A 10 7.29 -17.09 21.38
C ARG A 10 7.79 -17.77 20.09
N LYS A 11 9.12 -17.84 19.93
CA LYS A 11 9.71 -18.52 18.77
C LYS A 11 9.26 -19.98 18.68
N ILE A 12 9.32 -20.72 19.78
CA ILE A 12 8.93 -22.14 19.82
C ILE A 12 7.44 -22.26 19.44
N TRP A 13 6.58 -21.42 19.99
CA TRP A 13 5.15 -21.43 19.68
C TRP A 13 4.86 -21.13 18.21
N LEU A 14 5.49 -20.12 17.64
CA LEU A 14 5.33 -19.76 16.23
C LEU A 14 5.90 -20.85 15.31
N ASP A 15 7.07 -21.45 15.64
CA ASP A 15 7.66 -22.54 14.87
C ASP A 15 6.75 -23.78 14.85
N VAL A 16 6.21 -24.18 16.00
CA VAL A 16 5.28 -25.33 16.09
C VAL A 16 4.02 -25.08 15.25
N ASN A 17 3.45 -23.90 15.30
CA ASN A 17 2.29 -23.55 14.49
C ASN A 17 2.65 -23.61 12.99
N ARG A 18 3.78 -22.99 12.59
CA ARG A 18 4.28 -22.96 11.21
C ARG A 18 4.49 -24.37 10.65
N GLU A 19 5.21 -25.20 11.37
CA GLU A 19 5.48 -26.60 10.99
C GLU A 19 4.19 -27.42 10.88
N THR A 20 3.29 -27.26 11.83
CA THR A 20 1.99 -27.96 11.85
C THR A 20 1.13 -27.59 10.65
N MET A 21 0.97 -26.28 10.36
CA MET A 21 0.18 -25.81 9.22
C MET A 21 0.78 -26.25 7.89
N THR A 22 2.11 -26.15 7.74
CA THR A 22 2.82 -26.53 6.51
C THR A 22 2.75 -28.04 6.29
N ALA A 23 2.96 -28.86 7.33
CA ALA A 23 2.83 -30.31 7.25
C ALA A 23 1.41 -30.76 6.91
N LEU A 24 0.39 -30.12 7.52
CA LEU A 24 -1.00 -30.41 7.21
C LEU A 24 -1.33 -30.07 5.75
N ALA A 25 -0.91 -28.90 5.28
CA ALA A 25 -1.07 -28.46 3.89
C ALA A 25 -0.46 -29.46 2.90
N ALA A 26 0.76 -29.94 3.17
CA ALA A 26 1.42 -30.93 2.34
C ALA A 26 0.67 -32.28 2.31
N ARG A 27 0.15 -32.73 3.45
CA ARG A 27 -0.67 -33.97 3.52
C ARG A 27 -1.97 -33.84 2.73
N ILE A 28 -2.66 -32.69 2.83
CA ILE A 28 -3.88 -32.43 2.06
C ILE A 28 -3.57 -32.42 0.56
N GLY A 29 -2.53 -31.68 0.14
CA GLY A 29 -2.14 -31.61 -1.27
C GLY A 29 -1.79 -32.96 -1.85
N GLN A 30 -1.03 -33.80 -1.13
CA GLN A 30 -0.66 -35.16 -1.54
C GLN A 30 -1.89 -36.07 -1.64
N ALA A 31 -2.82 -36.04 -0.66
CA ALA A 31 -4.03 -36.85 -0.67
C ALA A 31 -4.93 -36.52 -1.87
N VAL A 32 -5.11 -35.22 -2.15
CA VAL A 32 -5.89 -34.78 -3.33
C VAL A 32 -5.20 -35.21 -4.62
N ARG A 33 -3.86 -35.06 -4.70
CA ARG A 33 -3.09 -35.47 -5.88
C ARG A 33 -3.22 -36.98 -6.16
N GLN A 34 -3.22 -37.80 -5.13
CA GLN A 34 -3.43 -39.24 -5.28
C GLN A 34 -4.83 -39.60 -5.76
N ALA A 35 -5.86 -38.88 -5.24
CA ALA A 35 -7.23 -39.09 -5.63
C ALA A 35 -7.55 -38.52 -7.02
N SER A 36 -6.97 -37.39 -7.39
CA SER A 36 -7.20 -36.68 -8.66
C SER A 36 -5.92 -35.96 -9.13
N PRO A 37 -5.19 -36.54 -10.09
CA PRO A 37 -3.94 -35.95 -10.60
C PRO A 37 -4.08 -34.56 -11.24
N THR A 38 -5.27 -34.17 -11.67
CA THR A 38 -5.54 -32.91 -12.33
C THR A 38 -6.17 -31.84 -11.44
N ALA A 39 -6.71 -32.24 -10.28
CA ALA A 39 -7.31 -31.29 -9.35
C ALA A 39 -6.24 -30.36 -8.74
N LYS A 40 -6.58 -29.09 -8.64
CA LYS A 40 -5.77 -28.08 -7.93
C LYS A 40 -6.38 -27.80 -6.56
N VAL A 41 -5.52 -27.68 -5.57
CA VAL A 41 -5.90 -27.27 -4.20
C VAL A 41 -5.38 -25.87 -3.96
N GLY A 42 -6.25 -24.97 -3.51
CA GLY A 42 -5.88 -23.59 -3.21
C GLY A 42 -6.14 -23.23 -1.76
N LEU A 43 -5.50 -22.16 -1.31
CA LEU A 43 -5.70 -21.56 0.00
C LEU A 43 -6.69 -20.39 -0.11
N MET A 44 -7.74 -20.41 0.72
CA MET A 44 -8.52 -19.21 1.03
C MET A 44 -7.83 -18.47 2.17
N SER A 45 -7.53 -17.20 1.95
CA SER A 45 -6.80 -16.38 2.91
C SER A 45 -7.61 -15.17 3.34
N SER A 46 -7.35 -14.70 4.55
CA SER A 46 -7.89 -13.47 5.09
C SER A 46 -6.78 -12.40 5.25
N VAL A 47 -6.79 -11.65 6.32
CA VAL A 47 -5.89 -10.51 6.55
C VAL A 47 -4.47 -10.97 6.92
N PRO A 48 -3.43 -10.69 6.11
CA PRO A 48 -2.10 -11.26 6.30
C PRO A 48 -1.42 -10.90 7.61
N TYR A 49 -1.57 -9.67 8.10
CA TYR A 49 -0.94 -9.25 9.35
C TYR A 49 -1.50 -9.98 10.58
N ILE A 50 -2.74 -10.46 10.55
CA ILE A 50 -3.31 -11.35 11.59
C ILE A 50 -2.55 -12.68 11.57
N HIS A 51 -2.31 -13.22 10.39
CA HIS A 51 -1.66 -14.51 10.21
C HIS A 51 -0.15 -14.48 10.54
N ALA A 52 0.49 -13.32 10.55
CA ALA A 52 1.84 -13.18 11.08
C ALA A 52 1.91 -13.61 12.56
N ALA A 53 0.90 -13.24 13.36
CA ALA A 53 0.80 -13.64 14.77
C ALA A 53 0.61 -15.15 14.97
N GLU A 54 0.19 -15.89 13.95
CA GLU A 54 0.07 -17.35 13.97
C GLU A 54 1.36 -18.06 13.52
N GLY A 55 2.37 -17.33 13.04
CA GLY A 55 3.60 -17.91 12.50
C GLY A 55 3.41 -18.51 11.11
N ARG A 56 2.51 -17.99 10.29
CA ARG A 56 2.18 -18.53 8.96
C ARG A 56 3.38 -18.46 8.03
N ASP A 57 3.64 -19.56 7.29
CA ASP A 57 4.55 -19.66 6.15
C ASP A 57 3.72 -19.73 4.87
N TRP A 58 3.58 -18.60 4.18
CA TRP A 58 2.78 -18.52 2.96
C TRP A 58 3.31 -19.43 1.85
N TYR A 59 4.64 -19.43 1.65
CA TYR A 59 5.30 -20.26 0.64
C TYR A 59 5.15 -21.75 0.94
N GLY A 60 5.46 -22.16 2.16
CA GLY A 60 5.39 -23.55 2.57
C GLY A 60 3.97 -24.12 2.48
N ILE A 61 2.97 -23.39 2.96
CA ILE A 61 1.56 -23.81 2.90
C ILE A 61 1.10 -23.93 1.45
N LEU A 62 1.32 -22.91 0.61
CA LEU A 62 0.84 -22.93 -0.77
C LEU A 62 1.54 -24.00 -1.62
N ARG A 63 2.83 -24.16 -1.48
CA ARG A 63 3.57 -25.23 -2.18
C ARG A 63 3.17 -26.61 -1.69
N GLY A 64 2.91 -26.76 -0.39
CA GLY A 64 2.38 -27.99 0.20
C GLY A 64 1.04 -28.37 -0.40
N LEU A 65 0.08 -27.44 -0.44
CA LEU A 65 -1.23 -27.64 -1.07
C LEU A 65 -1.13 -27.95 -2.57
N ALA A 66 -0.23 -27.26 -3.26
CA ALA A 66 -0.03 -27.40 -4.71
C ALA A 66 0.49 -28.80 -5.13
N ALA A 67 1.24 -29.48 -4.26
CA ALA A 67 1.80 -30.81 -4.50
C ALA A 67 2.44 -30.96 -5.90
N GLY A 68 3.28 -29.97 -6.29
CA GLY A 68 3.99 -29.93 -7.58
C GLY A 68 3.23 -29.30 -8.74
N GLN A 69 2.01 -28.78 -8.53
CA GLN A 69 1.31 -27.91 -9.51
C GLN A 69 1.57 -26.42 -9.19
N PRO A 70 1.17 -25.48 -10.07
CA PRO A 70 1.14 -24.09 -9.72
C PRO A 70 0.25 -23.84 -8.48
N PRO A 71 0.74 -23.09 -7.47
CA PRO A 71 -0.04 -22.74 -6.30
C PRO A 71 -1.31 -21.96 -6.68
N VAL A 72 -2.36 -22.09 -5.88
CA VAL A 72 -3.63 -21.39 -6.08
C VAL A 72 -4.01 -20.65 -4.81
N SER A 73 -4.40 -19.39 -4.91
CA SER A 73 -4.87 -18.61 -3.76
C SER A 73 -6.15 -17.84 -4.09
N ARG A 74 -7.12 -17.91 -3.18
CA ARG A 74 -8.28 -17.03 -3.12
C ARG A 74 -7.95 -15.89 -2.13
N ILE A 75 -7.48 -14.77 -2.67
CA ILE A 75 -7.15 -13.60 -1.88
C ILE A 75 -8.43 -12.92 -1.40
N HIS A 76 -8.47 -12.55 -0.12
CA HIS A 76 -9.56 -11.77 0.44
C HIS A 76 -9.63 -10.37 -0.21
N LEU A 77 -10.81 -9.99 -0.71
CA LEU A 77 -11.15 -8.60 -1.02
C LEU A 77 -11.89 -8.02 0.18
N PRO A 78 -11.38 -6.97 0.83
CA PRO A 78 -12.08 -6.35 1.95
C PRO A 78 -13.43 -5.76 1.51
N ALA A 79 -14.37 -5.66 2.47
CA ALA A 79 -15.72 -5.18 2.28
C ALA A 79 -16.67 -6.18 1.58
N TYR A 80 -17.30 -7.03 2.38
CA TYR A 80 -18.49 -7.81 1.99
C TYR A 80 -19.73 -6.93 1.81
N GLN A 81 -19.73 -5.76 2.42
CA GLN A 81 -20.76 -4.74 2.32
C GLN A 81 -20.20 -3.46 1.68
N GLU A 82 -21.07 -2.64 1.08
CA GLU A 82 -20.68 -1.38 0.48
C GLU A 82 -20.11 -0.42 1.54
N THR A 83 -19.03 0.22 1.18
CA THR A 83 -18.36 1.24 1.99
C THR A 83 -17.91 2.38 1.08
N ALA A 84 -17.40 3.48 1.64
CA ALA A 84 -16.81 4.55 0.84
C ALA A 84 -15.69 3.99 -0.06
N PRO A 85 -15.69 4.24 -1.38
CA PRO A 85 -14.71 3.66 -2.31
C PRO A 85 -13.26 3.93 -1.93
N GLY A 86 -12.95 5.14 -1.43
CA GLY A 86 -11.61 5.47 -0.94
C GLY A 86 -11.19 4.63 0.26
N GLN A 87 -12.10 4.34 1.19
CA GLN A 87 -11.84 3.46 2.33
C GLN A 87 -11.65 2.01 1.90
N TYR A 88 -12.43 1.55 0.92
CA TYR A 88 -12.21 0.22 0.33
C TYR A 88 -10.80 0.11 -0.27
N LEU A 89 -10.36 1.09 -1.07
CA LEU A 89 -9.02 1.05 -1.69
C LEU A 89 -7.90 1.11 -0.65
N LEU A 90 -8.04 1.87 0.43
CA LEU A 90 -7.09 1.82 1.55
C LEU A 90 -6.92 0.40 2.05
N ARG A 91 -8.03 -0.27 2.38
CA ARG A 91 -8.02 -1.66 2.85
C ARG A 91 -7.54 -2.63 1.78
N PHE A 92 -7.92 -2.44 0.52
CA PHE A 92 -7.44 -3.25 -0.59
C PHE A 92 -5.91 -3.24 -0.68
N ASN A 93 -5.29 -2.06 -0.56
CA ASN A 93 -3.83 -1.93 -0.56
C ASN A 93 -3.18 -2.59 0.66
N MET A 94 -3.77 -2.43 1.84
CA MET A 94 -3.22 -2.92 3.10
C MET A 94 -3.48 -4.41 3.34
N VAL A 95 -4.46 -5.02 2.65
CA VAL A 95 -4.85 -6.43 2.83
C VAL A 95 -4.59 -7.23 1.56
N SER A 96 -5.29 -6.92 0.46
CA SER A 96 -5.25 -7.76 -0.75
C SER A 96 -3.91 -7.67 -1.47
N MET A 97 -3.38 -6.47 -1.66
CA MET A 97 -2.04 -6.25 -2.26
C MET A 97 -0.93 -6.78 -1.37
N HIS A 98 -1.06 -6.67 -0.04
CA HIS A 98 -0.13 -7.25 0.92
C HIS A 98 -0.15 -8.79 0.83
N ASN A 99 -1.33 -9.40 0.79
CA ASN A 99 -1.44 -10.84 0.62
C ASN A 99 -0.77 -11.30 -0.69
N ARG A 100 -1.03 -10.59 -1.82
CA ARG A 100 -0.39 -10.90 -3.11
C ARG A 100 1.14 -10.88 -3.02
N ALA A 101 1.72 -9.99 -2.23
CA ALA A 101 3.17 -9.85 -2.08
C ALA A 101 3.82 -11.01 -1.31
N LEU A 102 3.07 -11.65 -0.42
CA LEU A 102 3.53 -12.79 0.39
C LEU A 102 3.36 -14.14 -0.32
N LEU A 103 2.72 -14.18 -1.49
CA LEU A 103 2.52 -15.41 -2.24
C LEU A 103 3.70 -15.70 -3.18
N PRO A 104 3.99 -16.97 -3.50
CA PRO A 104 4.89 -17.32 -4.59
C PRO A 104 4.51 -16.59 -5.89
N PRO A 105 5.48 -16.08 -6.67
CA PRO A 105 5.20 -15.31 -7.88
C PRO A 105 4.31 -16.04 -8.90
N GLU A 106 4.49 -17.35 -9.02
CA GLU A 106 3.76 -18.25 -9.92
C GLU A 106 2.33 -18.59 -9.46
N THR A 107 1.88 -18.06 -8.31
CA THR A 107 0.55 -18.35 -7.76
C THR A 107 -0.57 -17.87 -8.68
N GLU A 108 -1.47 -18.78 -9.04
CA GLU A 108 -2.72 -18.43 -9.70
C GLU A 108 -3.67 -17.77 -8.69
N VAL A 109 -4.04 -16.51 -8.96
CA VAL A 109 -4.80 -15.67 -8.03
C VAL A 109 -6.27 -15.57 -8.47
N TYR A 110 -7.19 -15.90 -7.56
CA TYR A 110 -8.63 -15.83 -7.72
C TYR A 110 -9.23 -15.05 -6.55
N PRO A 111 -9.25 -13.70 -6.58
CA PRO A 111 -9.79 -12.92 -5.46
C PRO A 111 -11.23 -13.26 -5.15
N GLU A 112 -11.59 -13.13 -3.88
CA GLU A 112 -12.94 -13.36 -3.37
C GLU A 112 -13.76 -12.06 -3.46
N LEU A 113 -14.71 -12.03 -4.38
CA LEU A 113 -15.73 -10.98 -4.41
C LEU A 113 -17.03 -11.55 -3.85
N GLU A 114 -17.47 -11.03 -2.73
CA GLU A 114 -18.64 -11.54 -2.01
C GLU A 114 -19.57 -10.37 -1.63
N ASN A 115 -20.86 -10.51 -1.96
CA ASN A 115 -21.92 -9.58 -1.58
C ASN A 115 -22.76 -10.19 -0.46
N TYR A 116 -22.15 -10.29 0.72
CA TYR A 116 -22.73 -10.94 1.89
C TYR A 116 -23.54 -9.92 2.73
N PRO A 117 -24.72 -10.28 3.26
CA PRO A 117 -25.45 -11.54 3.05
C PRO A 117 -26.52 -11.52 1.94
N TYR A 118 -26.90 -10.36 1.41
CA TYR A 118 -28.12 -10.18 0.63
C TYR A 118 -27.92 -9.42 -0.68
N SER A 119 -26.89 -9.77 -1.44
CA SER A 119 -26.67 -9.23 -2.81
C SER A 119 -26.78 -7.71 -2.90
N LEU A 120 -27.82 -7.17 -3.53
CA LEU A 120 -27.98 -5.70 -3.73
C LEU A 120 -28.19 -4.91 -2.44
N PHE A 121 -28.66 -5.52 -1.37
CA PHE A 121 -28.75 -4.87 -0.07
C PHE A 121 -27.40 -4.81 0.64
N ALA A 122 -26.45 -5.67 0.27
CA ALA A 122 -25.08 -5.62 0.75
C ALA A 122 -24.23 -4.63 -0.05
N LYS A 123 -24.29 -4.71 -1.40
CA LYS A 123 -23.53 -3.83 -2.31
C LYS A 123 -24.31 -3.54 -3.57
N SER A 124 -24.16 -2.30 -4.06
CA SER A 124 -24.66 -1.92 -5.38
C SER A 124 -23.86 -2.62 -6.51
N ARG A 125 -24.46 -2.70 -7.69
CA ARG A 125 -23.77 -3.15 -8.91
C ARG A 125 -22.58 -2.25 -9.25
N ALA A 126 -22.69 -0.96 -8.98
CA ALA A 126 -21.61 0.00 -9.21
C ALA A 126 -20.39 -0.33 -8.33
N PHE A 127 -20.61 -0.60 -7.04
CA PHE A 127 -19.53 -0.96 -6.13
C PHE A 127 -18.96 -2.35 -6.45
N THR A 128 -19.81 -3.32 -6.82
CA THR A 128 -19.37 -4.66 -7.27
C THR A 128 -18.48 -4.56 -8.52
N ARG A 129 -18.88 -3.73 -9.52
CA ARG A 129 -18.06 -3.41 -10.69
C ARG A 129 -16.72 -2.77 -10.28
N PHE A 130 -16.75 -1.85 -9.34
CA PHE A 130 -15.55 -1.18 -8.83
C PHE A 130 -14.56 -2.17 -8.19
N GLN A 131 -15.05 -3.14 -7.42
CA GLN A 131 -14.22 -4.20 -6.86
C GLN A 131 -13.57 -5.07 -7.96
N LEU A 132 -14.29 -5.37 -9.04
CA LEU A 132 -13.72 -6.07 -10.20
C LEU A 132 -12.59 -5.27 -10.85
N LEU A 133 -12.80 -3.99 -11.11
CA LEU A 133 -11.78 -3.11 -11.70
C LEU A 133 -10.55 -2.98 -10.80
N SER A 134 -10.76 -2.66 -9.52
CA SER A 134 -9.66 -2.44 -8.57
C SER A 134 -8.83 -3.68 -8.27
N SER A 135 -9.32 -4.89 -8.59
CA SER A 135 -8.61 -6.15 -8.34
C SER A 135 -7.55 -6.51 -9.41
N LEU A 136 -7.57 -5.87 -10.60
CA LEU A 136 -6.61 -6.16 -11.68
C LEU A 136 -5.12 -6.11 -11.26
N PRO A 137 -4.68 -5.16 -10.40
CA PRO A 137 -3.28 -5.11 -9.95
C PRO A 137 -2.78 -6.35 -9.20
N LEU A 138 -3.68 -7.26 -8.78
CA LEU A 138 -3.31 -8.54 -8.18
C LEU A 138 -2.76 -9.55 -9.19
N ASN A 139 -2.79 -9.25 -10.48
CA ASN A 139 -2.44 -10.18 -11.58
C ASN A 139 -3.32 -11.44 -11.55
N LEU A 140 -4.57 -11.27 -11.94
CA LEU A 140 -5.62 -12.27 -11.81
C LEU A 140 -5.51 -13.41 -12.82
N LYS A 141 -5.74 -14.64 -12.36
CA LYS A 141 -6.09 -15.78 -13.24
C LYS A 141 -7.59 -15.85 -13.50
N GLY A 142 -8.38 -15.47 -12.51
CA GLY A 142 -9.83 -15.41 -12.54
C GLY A 142 -10.38 -14.72 -11.30
N MET A 143 -11.67 -14.87 -11.04
CA MET A 143 -12.34 -14.28 -9.89
C MET A 143 -13.33 -15.31 -9.30
N THR A 144 -13.35 -15.46 -7.98
CA THR A 144 -14.47 -16.14 -7.31
C THR A 144 -15.49 -15.10 -6.93
N ILE A 145 -16.74 -15.31 -7.35
CA ILE A 145 -17.80 -14.31 -7.22
C ILE A 145 -19.00 -14.95 -6.52
N ASP A 146 -19.39 -14.40 -5.38
CA ASP A 146 -20.65 -14.70 -4.72
C ASP A 146 -21.61 -13.52 -4.85
N LEU A 147 -22.62 -13.70 -5.71
CA LEU A 147 -23.69 -12.74 -5.99
C LEU A 147 -25.07 -13.34 -5.72
N PHE A 148 -25.11 -14.44 -4.97
CA PHE A 148 -26.35 -15.08 -4.51
C PHE A 148 -26.84 -14.43 -3.23
N ASP A 149 -28.16 -14.47 -3.07
CA ASP A 149 -28.78 -14.20 -1.80
C ASP A 149 -28.63 -15.42 -0.90
N LEU A 150 -27.90 -15.31 0.23
CA LEU A 150 -27.57 -16.43 1.10
C LEU A 150 -28.79 -17.12 1.73
N ASN A 151 -29.96 -16.49 1.71
CA ASN A 151 -31.21 -17.10 2.18
C ASN A 151 -31.92 -18.00 1.15
N GLY A 152 -31.19 -18.40 0.10
CA GLY A 152 -31.65 -19.46 -0.78
C GLY A 152 -32.51 -19.04 -1.97
N SER A 153 -32.54 -17.73 -2.29
CA SER A 153 -33.27 -17.22 -3.47
C SER A 153 -32.58 -17.52 -4.80
N GLY A 154 -31.33 -18.01 -4.75
CA GLY A 154 -30.51 -18.25 -5.93
C GLY A 154 -30.15 -16.95 -6.66
N ILE A 155 -29.91 -17.04 -7.98
CA ILE A 155 -29.62 -15.87 -8.80
C ILE A 155 -30.92 -15.12 -9.09
N VAL A 156 -30.97 -13.85 -8.68
CA VAL A 156 -32.07 -12.93 -9.01
C VAL A 156 -31.70 -12.16 -10.28
N PHE A 157 -32.22 -12.58 -11.43
CA PHE A 157 -31.86 -12.00 -12.74
C PHE A 157 -32.24 -10.53 -12.86
N SER A 158 -33.31 -10.07 -12.20
CA SER A 158 -33.73 -8.66 -12.16
C SER A 158 -32.69 -7.74 -11.50
N ASP A 159 -31.78 -8.29 -10.70
CA ASP A 159 -30.72 -7.52 -10.03
C ASP A 159 -29.67 -6.98 -11.01
N GLY A 160 -29.64 -7.50 -12.24
CA GLY A 160 -28.84 -6.94 -13.32
C GLY A 160 -27.34 -7.21 -13.24
N TYR A 161 -26.89 -8.14 -12.39
CA TYR A 161 -25.46 -8.53 -12.32
C TYR A 161 -24.96 -9.11 -13.63
N GLN A 162 -25.78 -9.89 -14.34
CA GLN A 162 -25.39 -10.47 -15.62
C GLN A 162 -25.02 -9.39 -16.65
N GLN A 163 -25.82 -8.32 -16.75
CA GLN A 163 -25.56 -7.20 -17.65
C GLN A 163 -24.30 -6.45 -17.23
N MET A 164 -24.11 -6.18 -15.95
CA MET A 164 -22.91 -5.53 -15.41
C MET A 164 -21.64 -6.34 -15.72
N LEU A 165 -21.66 -7.66 -15.47
CA LEU A 165 -20.52 -8.55 -15.76
C LEU A 165 -20.21 -8.60 -17.27
N ARG A 166 -21.22 -8.65 -18.14
CA ARG A 166 -21.03 -8.58 -19.58
C ARG A 166 -20.40 -7.26 -20.04
N ALA A 167 -20.78 -6.15 -19.42
CA ALA A 167 -20.25 -4.84 -19.77
C ALA A 167 -18.79 -4.65 -19.32
N VAL A 168 -18.40 -5.14 -18.14
CA VAL A 168 -17.06 -4.93 -17.60
C VAL A 168 -16.03 -5.93 -18.14
N LYS A 169 -16.45 -7.16 -18.49
CA LYS A 169 -15.56 -8.25 -18.90
C LYS A 169 -14.61 -7.91 -20.05
N PRO A 170 -15.01 -7.20 -21.13
CA PRO A 170 -14.10 -6.86 -22.23
C PRO A 170 -12.88 -6.08 -21.76
N PHE A 171 -13.06 -5.05 -20.91
CA PHE A 171 -11.97 -4.26 -20.35
C PHE A 171 -11.06 -5.10 -19.44
N LEU A 172 -11.64 -5.88 -18.53
CA LEU A 172 -10.85 -6.77 -17.65
C LEU A 172 -10.00 -7.75 -18.46
N SER A 173 -10.60 -8.35 -19.51
CA SER A 173 -9.91 -9.30 -20.38
C SER A 173 -8.81 -8.63 -21.21
N ALA A 174 -9.04 -7.43 -21.73
CA ALA A 174 -8.05 -6.68 -22.50
C ALA A 174 -6.84 -6.29 -21.65
N VAL A 175 -7.05 -5.72 -20.46
CA VAL A 175 -5.95 -5.36 -19.55
C VAL A 175 -5.18 -6.60 -19.10
N ASN A 176 -5.87 -7.68 -18.74
CA ASN A 176 -5.23 -8.92 -18.32
C ASN A 176 -4.40 -9.57 -19.45
N ALA A 177 -4.93 -9.55 -20.69
CA ALA A 177 -4.23 -10.08 -21.86
C ALA A 177 -2.94 -9.31 -22.22
N MET A 178 -2.87 -8.02 -21.86
CA MET A 178 -1.67 -7.20 -22.04
C MET A 178 -0.54 -7.60 -21.08
N GLY A 179 -0.83 -8.33 -20.01
CA GLY A 179 0.16 -8.80 -19.05
C GLY A 179 0.86 -7.68 -18.27
N VAL A 180 0.28 -6.48 -18.19
CA VAL A 180 0.95 -5.32 -17.58
C VAL A 180 1.30 -5.52 -16.11
N PHE A 181 0.57 -6.34 -15.37
CA PHE A 181 0.79 -6.56 -13.94
C PHE A 181 1.83 -7.66 -13.61
N VAL A 182 2.39 -8.34 -14.63
CA VAL A 182 3.57 -9.22 -14.45
C VAL A 182 4.88 -8.49 -14.71
N LEU A 183 4.82 -7.29 -15.28
CA LEU A 183 6.00 -6.45 -15.54
C LEU A 183 6.60 -5.93 -14.22
N PRO A 184 7.89 -5.51 -14.24
CA PRO A 184 8.52 -4.86 -13.10
C PRO A 184 7.68 -3.67 -12.60
N LYS A 185 7.39 -3.67 -11.31
CA LYS A 185 6.64 -2.59 -10.65
C LYS A 185 7.55 -1.39 -10.44
N ARG A 186 6.95 -0.19 -10.48
CA ARG A 186 7.61 1.09 -10.19
C ARG A 186 6.88 1.78 -9.04
N GLY A 187 7.63 2.54 -8.26
CA GLY A 187 7.11 3.27 -7.12
C GLY A 187 7.86 2.97 -5.83
N VAL A 188 7.34 3.43 -4.71
CA VAL A 188 7.96 3.25 -3.39
C VAL A 188 7.91 1.79 -2.95
N CYS A 189 9.05 1.23 -2.54
CA CYS A 189 9.16 -0.12 -1.99
C CYS A 189 8.73 -0.12 -0.52
N VAL A 190 7.54 -0.61 -0.21
CA VAL A 190 7.02 -0.73 1.16
C VAL A 190 7.49 -2.06 1.75
N MET A 191 8.35 -1.99 2.76
CA MET A 191 8.92 -3.19 3.39
C MET A 191 7.90 -3.92 4.25
N THR A 192 7.89 -5.25 4.15
CA THR A 192 7.05 -6.13 4.95
C THR A 192 7.70 -7.50 5.15
N SER A 193 7.31 -8.20 6.22
CA SER A 193 7.79 -9.54 6.53
C SER A 193 6.66 -10.41 7.09
N GLU A 194 6.62 -11.69 6.70
CA GLU A 194 5.76 -12.68 7.35
C GLU A 194 6.27 -13.09 8.73
N ASP A 195 7.54 -12.78 9.06
CA ASP A 195 8.22 -13.17 10.29
C ASP A 195 8.15 -12.12 11.41
N SER A 196 7.46 -11.00 11.19
CA SER A 196 7.49 -9.84 12.10
C SER A 196 7.02 -10.17 13.52
N ALA A 197 6.10 -11.12 13.69
CA ALA A 197 5.66 -11.55 15.02
C ALA A 197 6.76 -12.21 15.86
N TYR A 198 7.84 -12.69 15.26
CA TYR A 198 8.97 -13.28 15.98
C TYR A 198 9.77 -12.25 16.78
N THR A 199 9.86 -11.02 16.29
CA THR A 199 10.76 -9.98 16.81
C THR A 199 10.04 -8.77 17.40
N LEU A 200 8.77 -8.58 17.07
CA LEU A 200 7.96 -7.47 17.49
C LEU A 200 7.82 -7.42 19.04
N GLN A 201 8.02 -6.24 19.63
CA GLN A 201 7.85 -6.00 21.06
C GLN A 201 6.44 -5.48 21.33
N THR A 202 5.77 -6.11 22.30
CA THR A 202 4.42 -5.75 22.73
C THR A 202 4.45 -4.63 23.76
N ALA A 203 3.45 -3.75 23.76
CA ALA A 203 3.37 -2.64 24.71
C ALA A 203 2.89 -3.11 26.10
N HIS A 204 1.89 -3.98 26.13
CA HIS A 204 1.23 -4.45 27.35
C HIS A 204 1.38 -5.96 27.56
N GLY A 205 1.56 -6.73 26.49
CA GLY A 205 1.67 -8.19 26.54
C GLY A 205 0.36 -8.87 26.96
N ALA A 206 -0.78 -8.22 26.74
CA ALA A 206 -2.07 -8.67 27.20
C ALA A 206 -2.95 -9.25 26.08
N ASP A 207 -2.77 -8.81 24.82
CA ASP A 207 -3.57 -9.17 23.68
C ASP A 207 -2.71 -9.70 22.52
N MET A 208 -3.20 -10.72 21.83
CA MET A 208 -2.54 -11.26 20.64
C MET A 208 -2.51 -10.27 19.48
N GLU A 209 -3.42 -9.30 19.43
CA GLU A 209 -3.41 -8.22 18.44
C GLU A 209 -2.15 -7.35 18.52
N GLU A 210 -1.50 -7.31 19.67
CA GLU A 210 -0.20 -6.64 19.81
C GLU A 210 0.93 -7.31 19.01
N LEU A 211 0.70 -8.52 18.47
CA LEU A 211 1.61 -9.20 17.53
C LEU A 211 1.32 -8.90 16.07
N TYR A 212 0.33 -8.07 15.75
CA TYR A 212 0.05 -7.67 14.39
C TYR A 212 1.06 -6.60 13.94
N PRO A 213 1.86 -6.84 12.90
CA PRO A 213 2.83 -5.87 12.43
C PRO A 213 2.16 -4.66 11.76
N HIS A 214 2.69 -3.46 11.99
CA HIS A 214 2.22 -2.19 11.45
C HIS A 214 3.00 -1.78 10.19
N GLU A 215 3.30 -2.72 9.28
CA GLU A 215 4.17 -2.54 8.11
C GLU A 215 3.42 -2.12 6.85
N VAL A 216 2.08 -2.19 6.86
CA VAL A 216 1.23 -1.88 5.70
C VAL A 216 0.85 -0.40 5.58
N TYR A 217 1.23 0.42 6.54
CA TYR A 217 0.80 1.82 6.66
C TYR A 217 1.06 2.64 5.41
N PHE A 218 2.29 2.61 4.90
CA PHE A 218 2.65 3.41 3.72
C PHE A 218 1.95 2.95 2.45
N ALA A 219 1.59 1.69 2.31
CA ALA A 219 0.86 1.22 1.13
C ALA A 219 -0.51 1.92 0.99
N GLY A 220 -1.25 2.05 2.09
CA GLY A 220 -2.50 2.79 2.10
C GLY A 220 -2.28 4.30 1.91
N LEU A 221 -1.38 4.90 2.68
CA LEU A 221 -1.13 6.35 2.66
C LEU A 221 -0.68 6.83 1.28
N LEU A 222 0.38 6.25 0.73
CA LEU A 222 1.00 6.70 -0.50
C LEU A 222 0.04 6.59 -1.69
N ASN A 223 -0.63 5.46 -1.81
CA ASN A 223 -1.53 5.23 -2.92
C ASN A 223 -2.73 6.17 -2.91
N ALA A 224 -3.34 6.42 -1.73
CA ALA A 224 -4.41 7.42 -1.57
C ALA A 224 -3.96 8.86 -1.90
N MET A 225 -2.66 9.13 -1.77
CA MET A 225 -2.03 10.42 -2.13
C MET A 225 -1.52 10.46 -3.57
N GLY A 226 -1.88 9.49 -4.41
CA GLY A 226 -1.49 9.46 -5.82
C GLY A 226 -0.05 9.02 -6.06
N ILE A 227 0.58 8.34 -5.12
CA ILE A 227 1.96 7.84 -5.21
C ILE A 227 1.94 6.32 -5.38
N ALA A 228 2.48 5.83 -6.49
CA ALA A 228 2.58 4.39 -6.73
C ALA A 228 3.55 3.72 -5.75
N TYR A 229 3.25 2.48 -5.40
CA TYR A 229 4.07 1.68 -4.48
C TYR A 229 4.10 0.21 -4.91
N GLN A 230 5.02 -0.54 -4.33
CA GLN A 230 5.05 -1.99 -4.34
C GLN A 230 5.45 -2.50 -2.96
N TYR A 231 4.96 -3.67 -2.57
CA TYR A 231 5.51 -4.35 -1.40
C TYR A 231 6.83 -5.04 -1.74
N CYS A 232 7.73 -5.03 -0.77
CA CYS A 232 9.03 -5.71 -0.87
C CYS A 232 9.30 -6.53 0.40
N THR A 233 9.68 -7.79 0.21
CA THR A 233 10.07 -8.71 1.30
C THR A 233 11.58 -8.95 1.35
N ASP A 234 12.33 -8.43 0.38
CA ASP A 234 13.79 -8.59 0.29
C ASP A 234 14.50 -7.36 0.89
N PRO A 235 15.21 -7.49 2.03
CA PRO A 235 15.99 -6.40 2.61
C PRO A 235 17.27 -6.05 1.84
N GLY A 236 17.64 -6.83 0.80
CA GLY A 236 18.80 -6.59 -0.06
C GLY A 236 18.56 -5.60 -1.19
N VAL A 237 17.37 -4.98 -1.29
CA VAL A 237 17.08 -4.00 -2.35
C VAL A 237 18.05 -2.82 -2.35
N SER A 238 18.34 -2.28 -3.53
CA SER A 238 19.24 -1.15 -3.74
C SER A 238 18.72 -0.21 -4.83
N GLY A 239 19.07 1.08 -4.72
CA GLY A 239 18.70 2.10 -5.70
C GLY A 239 17.21 2.47 -5.69
N GLN A 240 16.51 2.18 -4.59
CA GLN A 240 15.06 2.40 -4.48
C GLN A 240 14.72 3.49 -3.46
N VAL A 241 13.49 3.97 -3.54
CA VAL A 241 12.83 4.65 -2.40
C VAL A 241 12.17 3.56 -1.56
N VAL A 242 12.65 3.36 -0.35
CA VAL A 242 12.21 2.30 0.56
C VAL A 242 11.44 2.90 1.73
N ALA A 243 10.18 2.52 1.89
CA ALA A 243 9.33 2.95 3.01
C ALA A 243 9.29 1.89 4.11
N VAL A 244 9.55 2.31 5.34
CA VAL A 244 9.55 1.45 6.53
C VAL A 244 8.62 2.03 7.58
N SER A 245 7.71 1.20 8.09
CA SER A 245 6.80 1.52 9.19
C SER A 245 6.76 0.41 10.24
N GLY A 246 6.13 0.68 11.37
CA GLY A 246 6.05 -0.27 12.47
C GLY A 246 7.41 -0.59 13.08
N GLN A 247 7.57 -1.83 13.46
CA GLN A 247 8.81 -2.34 14.05
C GLN A 247 9.64 -3.18 13.06
N TYR A 248 9.48 -2.99 11.75
CA TYR A 248 10.10 -3.81 10.72
C TYR A 248 11.62 -3.98 10.89
N PHE A 249 12.34 -2.95 11.34
CA PHE A 249 13.80 -3.03 11.56
C PHE A 249 14.22 -4.11 12.56
N ARG A 250 13.33 -4.54 13.46
CA ARG A 250 13.64 -5.64 14.40
C ARG A 250 13.76 -7.00 13.72
N ASN A 251 13.25 -7.12 12.48
CA ASN A 251 13.35 -8.35 11.68
C ASN A 251 14.72 -8.49 11.00
N LEU A 252 15.53 -7.44 10.99
CA LEU A 252 16.74 -7.33 10.19
C LEU A 252 18.00 -7.46 11.07
N THR A 253 19.08 -7.98 10.48
CA THR A 253 20.41 -7.89 11.08
C THR A 253 20.96 -6.47 10.97
N PRO A 254 21.93 -6.07 11.81
CA PRO A 254 22.59 -4.77 11.69
C PRO A 254 23.16 -4.50 10.30
N GLU A 255 23.69 -5.51 9.63
CA GLU A 255 24.26 -5.42 8.28
C GLU A 255 23.17 -5.13 7.24
N GLN A 256 21.99 -5.78 7.34
CA GLN A 256 20.86 -5.53 6.47
C GLN A 256 20.30 -4.09 6.67
N ILE A 257 20.23 -3.64 7.91
CA ILE A 257 19.81 -2.25 8.20
C ILE A 257 20.83 -1.27 7.60
N ALA A 258 22.12 -1.49 7.83
CA ALA A 258 23.19 -0.66 7.26
C ALA A 258 23.14 -0.65 5.72
N HIS A 259 22.86 -1.79 5.09
CA HIS A 259 22.69 -1.90 3.63
C HIS A 259 21.53 -1.04 3.13
N LEU A 260 20.34 -1.12 3.77
CA LEU A 260 19.19 -0.31 3.40
C LEU A 260 19.51 1.19 3.44
N PHE A 261 20.18 1.65 4.50
CA PHE A 261 20.60 3.05 4.63
C PHE A 261 21.71 3.43 3.67
N ALA A 262 22.62 2.52 3.33
CA ALA A 262 23.73 2.79 2.42
C ALA A 262 23.30 2.92 0.96
N HIS A 263 22.30 2.18 0.53
CA HIS A 263 22.03 2.00 -0.91
C HIS A 263 20.65 2.52 -1.36
N ASN A 264 19.81 3.06 -0.46
CA ASN A 264 18.47 3.51 -0.79
C ASN A 264 18.14 4.90 -0.24
N THR A 265 17.11 5.53 -0.76
CA THR A 265 16.42 6.62 -0.10
C THR A 265 15.38 6.02 0.85
N LEU A 266 15.38 6.43 2.12
CA LEU A 266 14.46 5.89 3.12
C LEU A 266 13.28 6.85 3.37
N LEU A 267 12.06 6.33 3.45
CA LEU A 267 10.87 7.02 3.95
C LEU A 267 10.45 6.32 5.24
N LEU A 268 10.64 6.98 6.38
CA LEU A 268 10.42 6.39 7.70
C LEU A 268 9.19 7.00 8.38
N SER A 269 8.33 6.15 8.95
CA SER A 269 7.29 6.57 9.89
C SER A 269 7.88 6.85 11.27
N GLY A 270 7.12 7.55 12.13
CA GLY A 270 7.58 7.85 13.48
C GLY A 270 7.88 6.60 14.32
N ASP A 271 7.08 5.54 14.18
CA ASP A 271 7.33 4.27 14.89
C ASP A 271 8.55 3.52 14.36
N ALA A 272 8.88 3.63 13.07
CA ALA A 272 10.13 3.09 12.54
C ALA A 272 11.36 3.83 13.09
N VAL A 273 11.29 5.17 13.20
CA VAL A 273 12.35 5.98 13.81
C VAL A 273 12.49 5.67 15.31
N ASP A 274 11.38 5.57 16.05
CA ASP A 274 11.39 5.19 17.47
C ASP A 274 12.01 3.80 17.66
N THR A 275 11.69 2.85 16.77
CA THR A 275 12.28 1.50 16.77
C THR A 275 13.80 1.54 16.60
N LEU A 276 14.32 2.32 15.63
CA LEU A 276 15.76 2.50 15.45
C LEU A 276 16.43 3.10 16.70
N CYS A 277 15.81 4.10 17.32
CA CYS A 277 16.33 4.69 18.56
C CYS A 277 16.38 3.67 19.69
N GLN A 278 15.34 2.85 19.87
CA GLN A 278 15.29 1.78 20.86
C GLN A 278 16.34 0.68 20.60
N MET A 279 16.70 0.44 19.34
CA MET A 279 17.78 -0.49 18.94
C MET A 279 19.19 0.12 19.05
N GLY A 280 19.33 1.40 19.43
CA GLY A 280 20.61 2.09 19.44
C GLY A 280 21.15 2.47 18.06
N LEU A 281 20.31 2.48 17.04
CA LEU A 281 20.66 2.72 15.63
C LEU A 281 20.10 4.04 15.08
N GLY A 282 19.62 4.93 15.95
CA GLY A 282 19.05 6.24 15.56
C GLY A 282 19.99 7.09 14.69
N GLU A 283 21.30 6.95 14.90
CA GLU A 283 22.33 7.67 14.13
C GLU A 283 22.23 7.41 12.61
N LEU A 284 21.81 6.22 12.18
CA LEU A 284 21.63 5.91 10.77
C LEU A 284 20.61 6.84 10.10
N ALA A 285 19.57 7.22 10.85
CA ALA A 285 18.57 8.20 10.43
C ALA A 285 18.93 9.65 10.76
N GLY A 286 20.14 9.91 11.32
CA GLY A 286 20.56 11.23 11.79
C GLY A 286 19.84 11.69 13.05
N VAL A 287 19.34 10.77 13.87
CA VAL A 287 18.55 11.04 15.07
C VAL A 287 19.37 10.74 16.33
N ARG A 288 19.44 11.72 17.27
CA ARG A 288 20.06 11.57 18.58
C ARG A 288 19.12 10.94 19.58
N SER A 289 17.88 11.42 19.62
CA SER A 289 16.83 10.92 20.49
C SER A 289 15.45 11.28 19.97
N CYS A 290 14.44 10.58 20.44
CA CYS A 290 13.06 10.90 20.10
C CYS A 290 12.12 10.58 21.27
N ARG A 291 10.94 11.21 21.25
CA ARG A 291 9.85 10.93 22.20
C ARG A 291 8.50 11.20 21.59
N TRP A 292 7.50 10.47 22.01
CA TRP A 292 6.13 10.68 21.55
C TRP A 292 5.45 11.84 22.27
N MET A 293 4.94 12.78 21.50
CA MET A 293 3.97 13.76 21.95
C MET A 293 2.57 13.15 21.80
N LYS A 294 1.89 13.01 22.93
CA LYS A 294 0.56 12.42 22.96
C LYS A 294 -0.47 13.32 22.31
N GLN A 295 -1.38 12.70 21.54
CA GLN A 295 -2.57 13.39 21.06
C GLN A 295 -3.35 14.02 22.22
N ASN A 296 -4.04 15.10 21.97
CA ASN A 296 -4.87 15.83 22.96
C ASN A 296 -4.11 16.27 24.23
N SER A 297 -2.78 16.25 24.22
CA SER A 297 -1.96 16.69 25.34
C SER A 297 -1.77 18.21 25.41
N GLY A 298 -2.22 18.95 24.38
CA GLY A 298 -1.93 20.39 24.23
C GLY A 298 -0.50 20.71 23.81
N ALA A 299 0.35 19.68 23.60
CA ALA A 299 1.75 19.87 23.22
C ALA A 299 1.89 20.46 21.82
N TYR A 300 0.94 20.23 20.94
CA TYR A 300 0.90 20.79 19.58
C TYR A 300 -0.56 21.01 19.12
N THR A 301 -0.74 21.91 18.15
CA THR A 301 -2.06 22.35 17.70
C THR A 301 -2.19 22.26 16.19
N TYR A 302 -1.14 22.57 15.45
CA TYR A 302 -1.12 22.52 13.98
C TYR A 302 0.30 22.25 13.47
N GLU A 303 0.36 21.78 12.24
CA GLU A 303 1.56 21.63 11.44
C GLU A 303 1.62 22.76 10.42
N GLN A 304 2.76 23.40 10.23
CA GLN A 304 2.96 24.50 9.30
C GLN A 304 4.21 24.30 8.43
N VAL A 305 4.10 24.66 7.17
CA VAL A 305 5.22 24.72 6.23
C VAL A 305 6.24 25.77 6.66
N VAL A 306 7.54 25.40 6.67
CA VAL A 306 8.66 26.27 7.08
C VAL A 306 9.82 26.31 6.08
N ASN A 307 9.76 25.52 4.98
CA ASN A 307 10.84 25.45 3.97
C ASN A 307 10.84 26.59 2.94
N GLY A 308 9.99 27.60 3.11
CA GLY A 308 9.88 28.74 2.19
C GLY A 308 9.13 28.47 0.88
N LYS A 309 8.72 27.24 0.62
CA LYS A 309 7.89 26.89 -0.56
C LYS A 309 6.41 27.17 -0.30
N ALA A 310 5.67 27.42 -1.38
CA ALA A 310 4.20 27.48 -1.32
C ALA A 310 3.61 26.10 -1.67
N TYR A 311 2.71 25.63 -0.83
CA TYR A 311 1.88 24.45 -1.09
C TYR A 311 0.40 24.87 -1.08
N LEU A 312 -0.41 24.26 -1.93
CA LEU A 312 -1.79 24.67 -2.16
C LEU A 312 -1.91 26.17 -2.56
N GLY A 313 -0.87 26.70 -3.20
CA GLY A 313 -0.77 28.13 -3.55
C GLY A 313 -0.54 29.07 -2.34
N LEU A 314 -0.28 28.52 -1.14
CA LEU A 314 -0.13 29.31 0.09
C LEU A 314 1.30 29.13 0.67
N PRO A 315 2.05 30.23 0.87
CA PRO A 315 3.23 30.20 1.72
C PRO A 315 2.79 29.92 3.18
N GLN A 316 3.56 29.14 3.91
CA GLN A 316 3.23 28.74 5.29
C GLN A 316 1.86 28.06 5.42
N ALA A 317 1.48 27.25 4.44
CA ALA A 317 0.28 26.42 4.49
C ALA A 317 0.24 25.58 5.78
N ARG A 318 -0.98 25.34 6.31
CA ARG A 318 -1.16 24.66 7.61
C ARG A 318 -2.07 23.45 7.49
N ALA A 319 -1.74 22.42 8.26
CA ALA A 319 -2.63 21.31 8.57
C ALA A 319 -2.94 21.34 10.06
N SER A 320 -4.23 21.38 10.43
CA SER A 320 -4.62 21.33 11.84
C SER A 320 -4.41 19.92 12.39
N ALA A 321 -3.68 19.80 13.48
CA ALA A 321 -3.50 18.57 14.21
C ALA A 321 -4.44 18.45 15.43
N VAL A 322 -5.20 19.48 15.76
CA VAL A 322 -6.11 19.51 16.92
C VAL A 322 -7.13 18.38 16.90
N ILE A 323 -7.63 18.07 15.70
CA ILE A 323 -8.62 17.00 15.50
C ILE A 323 -7.90 15.67 15.21
N SER A 324 -6.57 15.72 15.07
CA SER A 324 -5.75 14.55 14.79
C SER A 324 -5.70 13.67 16.03
N SER A 325 -6.27 12.51 15.92
CA SER A 325 -6.22 11.48 16.95
C SER A 325 -4.94 10.64 16.89
N THR A 326 -3.82 11.23 16.49
CA THR A 326 -2.55 10.52 16.36
C THR A 326 -1.45 11.16 17.19
N ASP A 327 -0.62 10.34 17.79
CA ASP A 327 0.62 10.78 18.41
C ASP A 327 1.60 11.28 17.33
N VAL A 328 2.47 12.22 17.70
CA VAL A 328 3.53 12.75 16.83
C VAL A 328 4.87 12.48 17.48
N LEU A 329 5.84 12.00 16.70
CA LEU A 329 7.19 11.80 17.19
C LEU A 329 7.96 13.13 17.18
N GLN A 330 8.34 13.63 18.35
CA GLN A 330 9.31 14.69 18.49
C GLN A 330 10.71 14.12 18.36
N ILE A 331 11.51 14.67 17.44
CA ILE A 331 12.84 14.18 17.09
C ILE A 331 13.88 15.24 17.41
N ASP A 332 14.94 14.84 18.10
CA ASP A 332 16.18 15.59 18.28
C ASP A 332 17.21 15.05 17.28
N TYR A 333 17.58 15.86 16.29
CA TYR A 333 18.49 15.47 15.23
C TYR A 333 19.95 15.68 15.64
N LEU A 334 20.87 14.87 15.11
CA LEU A 334 22.31 15.01 15.27
C LEU A 334 22.83 16.23 14.53
N GLU A 335 22.29 16.49 13.34
CA GLU A 335 22.61 17.62 12.49
C GLU A 335 21.30 18.28 12.03
N GLN A 336 21.37 19.55 11.61
CA GLN A 336 20.18 20.27 11.15
C GLN A 336 19.59 19.57 9.90
N PRO A 337 18.37 19.03 9.96
CA PRO A 337 17.72 18.45 8.79
C PRO A 337 17.16 19.53 7.88
N GLU A 338 16.85 19.20 6.64
CA GLU A 338 15.99 20.01 5.78
C GLU A 338 14.55 19.88 6.29
N LEU A 339 14.06 20.92 6.96
CA LEU A 339 12.69 20.95 7.50
C LEU A 339 11.70 21.37 6.41
N TYR A 340 10.67 20.58 6.19
CA TYR A 340 9.52 20.93 5.35
C TYR A 340 8.42 21.55 6.20
N THR A 341 8.16 21.00 7.39
CA THR A 341 7.14 21.47 8.31
C THR A 341 7.64 21.46 9.75
N GLU A 342 6.96 22.22 10.60
CA GLU A 342 7.07 22.19 12.06
C GLU A 342 5.68 22.12 12.69
N PHE A 343 5.61 21.50 13.86
CA PHE A 343 4.44 21.54 14.73
C PHE A 343 4.53 22.74 15.67
N PHE A 344 3.38 23.38 15.89
CA PHE A 344 3.25 24.55 16.76
C PHE A 344 2.19 24.31 17.84
N ASP A 345 2.41 24.89 19.01
CA ASP A 345 1.41 24.93 20.07
C ASP A 345 0.33 26.02 19.83
N SER A 346 -0.64 26.13 20.74
CA SER A 346 -1.70 27.13 20.69
C SER A 346 -1.21 28.58 20.84
N PHE A 347 0.00 28.77 21.34
CA PHE A 347 0.64 30.09 21.45
C PHE A 347 1.55 30.41 20.26
N ARG A 348 1.52 29.60 19.19
CA ARG A 348 2.35 29.74 17.98
C ARG A 348 3.86 29.57 18.25
N ARG A 349 4.23 28.81 19.27
CA ARG A 349 5.63 28.48 19.54
C ARG A 349 5.94 27.13 18.88
N PRO A 350 7.14 26.99 18.27
CA PRO A 350 7.57 25.70 17.76
C PRO A 350 7.57 24.63 18.85
N ALA A 351 6.95 23.48 18.57
CA ALA A 351 6.83 22.37 19.50
C ALA A 351 7.71 21.19 19.08
N ALA A 352 7.79 20.90 17.78
CA ALA A 352 8.61 19.82 17.25
C ALA A 352 8.82 19.98 15.74
N PRO A 353 9.93 19.41 15.18
CA PRO A 353 10.05 19.18 13.73
C PRO A 353 8.89 18.35 13.21
N GLY A 354 8.38 18.67 12.02
CA GLY A 354 7.39 17.90 11.29
C GLY A 354 8.05 17.00 10.24
N HIS A 355 7.57 17.08 8.98
CA HIS A 355 8.21 16.39 7.88
C HIS A 355 9.60 16.96 7.64
N ALA A 356 10.58 16.09 7.45
CA ALA A 356 11.98 16.48 7.31
C ALA A 356 12.74 15.52 6.40
N VAL A 357 13.83 16.00 5.81
CA VAL A 357 14.84 15.16 5.16
C VAL A 357 16.13 15.25 5.97
N SER A 358 16.52 14.15 6.57
CA SER A 358 17.77 13.99 7.30
C SER A 358 18.82 13.36 6.39
N ARG A 359 20.10 13.76 6.56
CA ARG A 359 21.25 13.22 5.79
C ARG A 359 21.02 13.21 4.26
N GLY A 360 20.19 14.13 3.74
CA GLY A 360 19.89 14.28 2.33
C GLY A 360 19.03 13.18 1.69
N ARG A 361 18.77 12.06 2.40
CA ARG A 361 18.09 10.90 1.82
C ARG A 361 17.20 10.10 2.78
N VAL A 362 17.09 10.51 4.02
CA VAL A 362 16.17 9.91 4.99
C VAL A 362 14.99 10.84 5.17
N LEU A 363 13.88 10.53 4.52
CA LEU A 363 12.63 11.25 4.59
C LEU A 363 11.86 10.78 5.83
N ILE A 364 11.46 11.71 6.69
CA ILE A 364 10.78 11.38 7.92
C ILE A 364 9.35 11.92 7.88
N HIS A 365 8.42 11.00 8.11
CA HIS A 365 6.99 11.23 8.30
C HIS A 365 6.68 10.96 9.78
N PRO A 366 6.55 11.98 10.65
CA PRO A 366 6.67 11.85 12.10
C PRO A 366 5.42 11.25 12.78
N PHE A 367 4.60 10.54 12.04
CA PHE A 367 3.38 9.89 12.52
C PHE A 367 3.56 8.38 12.61
N GLY A 368 2.77 7.74 13.47
CA GLY A 368 2.75 6.30 13.71
C GLY A 368 1.89 5.98 14.93
N ARG A 369 2.09 4.80 15.54
CA ARG A 369 1.34 4.33 16.72
C ARG A 369 -0.16 4.28 16.50
N PHE A 370 -0.57 3.61 15.45
CA PHE A 370 -1.99 3.33 15.22
C PHE A 370 -2.45 2.18 16.11
N SER A 371 -3.74 2.14 16.44
CA SER A 371 -4.33 1.11 17.30
C SER A 371 -4.38 -0.25 16.61
N SER A 372 -4.52 -0.28 15.30
CA SER A 372 -4.52 -1.49 14.47
C SER A 372 -3.73 -1.26 13.19
N PRO A 373 -3.07 -2.28 12.62
CA PRO A 373 -2.35 -2.17 11.36
C PRO A 373 -3.20 -1.67 10.18
N GLY A 374 -4.50 -2.00 10.19
CA GLY A 374 -5.47 -1.57 9.18
C GLY A 374 -6.07 -0.18 9.41
N ASP A 375 -5.73 0.48 10.52
CA ASP A 375 -6.25 1.79 10.84
C ASP A 375 -5.38 2.88 10.23
N MET A 376 -6.01 3.74 9.46
CA MET A 376 -5.42 4.98 9.01
C MET A 376 -6.34 6.13 9.41
N PRO A 377 -5.91 6.97 10.36
CA PRO A 377 -6.71 8.13 10.73
C PRO A 377 -6.97 9.02 9.50
N PRO A 378 -8.22 9.38 9.20
CA PRO A 378 -8.56 10.23 8.04
C PRO A 378 -7.77 11.54 7.99
N MET A 379 -7.36 12.06 9.15
CA MET A 379 -6.57 13.29 9.28
C MET A 379 -5.16 13.19 8.69
N GLN A 380 -4.64 11.99 8.47
CA GLN A 380 -3.35 11.81 7.76
C GLN A 380 -3.48 12.11 6.27
N LEU A 381 -4.68 11.89 5.71
CA LEU A 381 -4.99 12.12 4.30
C LEU A 381 -5.50 13.54 4.10
N ASN A 382 -4.63 14.45 3.70
CA ASN A 382 -5.01 15.82 3.33
C ASN A 382 -4.15 16.35 2.18
N ALA A 383 -4.63 17.39 1.51
CA ALA A 383 -4.00 17.93 0.32
C ALA A 383 -2.60 18.49 0.60
N LEU A 384 -2.38 19.12 1.76
CA LEU A 384 -1.06 19.65 2.12
C LEU A 384 -0.02 18.53 2.23
N ARG A 385 -0.32 17.48 2.99
CA ARG A 385 0.62 16.35 3.17
C ARG A 385 0.87 15.58 1.89
N ARG A 386 -0.14 15.50 0.99
CA ARG A 386 0.07 14.97 -0.35
C ARG A 386 1.13 15.75 -1.11
N GLU A 387 0.99 17.08 -1.19
CA GLU A 387 1.96 17.92 -1.90
C GLU A 387 3.35 17.87 -1.24
N LEU A 388 3.41 17.85 0.08
CA LEU A 388 4.67 17.69 0.83
C LEU A 388 5.38 16.37 0.49
N LEU A 389 4.68 15.24 0.59
CA LEU A 389 5.26 13.93 0.29
C LEU A 389 5.65 13.81 -1.19
N GLN A 390 4.84 14.34 -2.10
CA GLN A 390 5.19 14.37 -3.52
C GLN A 390 6.43 15.24 -3.79
N ASP A 391 6.57 16.39 -3.15
CA ASP A 391 7.77 17.24 -3.27
C ASP A 391 9.02 16.56 -2.69
N MET A 392 8.90 15.92 -1.51
CA MET A 392 9.99 15.15 -0.91
C MET A 392 10.45 13.98 -1.79
N LEU A 393 9.56 13.42 -2.59
CA LEU A 393 9.82 12.25 -3.46
C LEU A 393 10.19 12.64 -4.91
N ALA A 394 9.92 13.86 -5.35
CA ALA A 394 9.93 14.25 -6.76
C ALA A 394 11.24 13.97 -7.51
N SER A 395 12.41 14.14 -6.85
CA SER A 395 13.73 13.87 -7.45
C SER A 395 14.28 12.48 -7.16
N ARG A 396 13.51 11.62 -6.48
CA ARG A 396 13.98 10.35 -5.92
C ARG A 396 13.21 9.15 -6.45
N LEU A 397 12.01 9.39 -7.01
CA LEU A 397 11.10 8.32 -7.44
C LEU A 397 11.14 8.16 -8.96
N ASP A 398 11.23 6.94 -9.44
CA ASP A 398 11.22 6.54 -10.84
C ASP A 398 9.81 6.20 -11.38
N ALA A 399 8.79 6.77 -10.78
CA ALA A 399 7.39 6.61 -11.15
C ALA A 399 6.67 7.96 -11.13
N PRO A 400 5.71 8.20 -12.04
CA PRO A 400 4.89 9.40 -12.00
C PRO A 400 3.97 9.39 -10.77
N MET A 401 3.70 10.58 -10.25
CA MET A 401 2.77 10.80 -9.15
C MET A 401 1.53 11.54 -9.64
N VAL A 402 0.35 11.12 -9.20
CA VAL A 402 -0.92 11.77 -9.53
C VAL A 402 -1.08 13.01 -8.65
N ALA A 403 -1.13 14.18 -9.28
CA ALA A 403 -1.31 15.47 -8.61
C ALA A 403 -2.79 15.89 -8.59
N GLY A 404 -3.18 16.66 -7.58
CA GLY A 404 -4.46 17.38 -7.54
C GLY A 404 -5.66 16.55 -7.06
N GLN A 405 -5.89 15.36 -7.59
CA GLN A 405 -7.07 14.55 -7.29
C GLN A 405 -6.88 13.68 -6.05
N ALA A 406 -7.84 13.72 -5.12
CA ALA A 406 -7.86 12.79 -3.98
C ALA A 406 -8.34 11.39 -4.41
N TYR A 407 -7.75 10.35 -3.85
CA TYR A 407 -8.13 8.94 -4.11
C TYR A 407 -8.07 8.50 -5.59
N LEU A 408 -7.38 9.23 -6.46
CA LEU A 408 -7.03 8.72 -7.79
C LEU A 408 -5.73 7.92 -7.66
N GLN A 409 -5.89 6.61 -7.56
CA GLN A 409 -4.83 5.71 -7.10
C GLN A 409 -4.08 5.07 -8.27
N PRO A 410 -2.74 5.26 -8.36
CA PRO A 410 -1.92 4.67 -9.39
C PRO A 410 -1.34 3.31 -9.00
N TYR A 411 -1.31 2.38 -9.96
CA TYR A 411 -0.48 1.16 -9.93
C TYR A 411 0.41 1.20 -11.16
N CYS A 412 1.73 1.23 -10.95
CA CYS A 412 2.69 1.51 -12.00
C CYS A 412 3.60 0.30 -12.30
N THR A 413 3.75 -0.01 -13.58
CA THR A 413 4.68 -1.04 -14.07
C THR A 413 5.39 -0.53 -15.33
N CYS A 414 6.53 -1.14 -15.67
CA CYS A 414 7.33 -0.71 -16.83
C CYS A 414 8.04 -1.90 -17.46
N ASP A 415 8.07 -1.99 -18.78
CA ASP A 415 8.85 -2.99 -19.53
C ASP A 415 10.22 -2.47 -20.01
N GLY A 416 10.58 -1.25 -19.62
CA GLY A 416 11.79 -0.55 -20.03
C GLY A 416 11.54 0.49 -21.12
N ARG A 417 10.54 0.26 -22.00
CA ARG A 417 10.13 1.19 -23.07
C ARG A 417 8.83 1.90 -22.72
N ASP A 418 7.83 1.15 -22.30
CA ASP A 418 6.51 1.65 -21.99
C ASP A 418 6.26 1.59 -20.48
N LEU A 419 5.78 2.70 -19.94
CA LEU A 419 5.33 2.80 -18.56
C LEU A 419 3.81 2.73 -18.55
N TYR A 420 3.30 1.75 -17.82
CA TYR A 420 1.87 1.51 -17.65
C TYR A 420 1.40 2.01 -16.30
N LEU A 421 0.44 2.90 -16.31
CA LEU A 421 -0.16 3.48 -15.12
C LEU A 421 -1.64 3.09 -15.08
N TYR A 422 -1.98 2.12 -14.25
CA TYR A 422 -3.36 1.76 -14.01
C TYR A 422 -3.93 2.68 -12.94
N LEU A 423 -4.90 3.50 -13.32
CA LEU A 423 -5.53 4.49 -12.46
C LEU A 423 -6.91 4.00 -12.00
N VAL A 424 -7.16 4.06 -10.71
CA VAL A 424 -8.45 3.70 -10.11
C VAL A 424 -8.99 4.90 -9.35
N ASN A 425 -10.18 5.39 -9.74
CA ASN A 425 -10.84 6.49 -9.06
C ASN A 425 -11.66 5.97 -7.86
N GLY A 426 -11.09 6.06 -6.67
CA GLY A 426 -11.75 5.75 -5.40
C GLY A 426 -12.54 6.91 -4.80
N SER A 427 -12.75 8.01 -5.55
CA SER A 427 -13.59 9.13 -5.16
C SER A 427 -15.04 8.93 -5.62
N MET A 428 -15.97 9.59 -4.95
CA MET A 428 -17.33 9.77 -5.42
C MET A 428 -17.47 10.95 -6.39
N ASP A 429 -16.37 11.69 -6.63
CA ASP A 429 -16.29 12.75 -7.62
C ASP A 429 -15.64 12.25 -8.91
N GLU A 430 -16.06 12.82 -10.04
CA GLU A 430 -15.38 12.63 -11.32
C GLU A 430 -14.00 13.29 -11.31
N ALA A 431 -12.99 12.57 -11.74
CA ALA A 431 -11.73 13.19 -12.13
C ALA A 431 -11.88 13.73 -13.56
N SER A 432 -12.07 15.04 -13.72
CA SER A 432 -12.29 15.68 -15.02
C SER A 432 -11.06 15.71 -15.92
N SER A 433 -9.88 15.56 -15.35
CA SER A 433 -8.59 15.39 -16.02
C SER A 433 -7.63 14.64 -15.08
N VAL A 434 -6.53 14.14 -15.62
CA VAL A 434 -5.46 13.51 -14.83
C VAL A 434 -4.20 14.35 -14.96
N THR A 435 -3.66 14.82 -13.86
CA THR A 435 -2.39 15.55 -13.82
C THR A 435 -1.30 14.68 -13.20
N LEU A 436 -0.17 14.55 -13.90
CA LEU A 436 0.98 13.77 -13.44
C LEU A 436 2.20 14.66 -13.22
N ALA A 437 2.86 14.46 -12.07
CA ALA A 437 4.21 14.94 -11.81
C ALA A 437 5.18 13.81 -12.23
N MET A 438 5.99 14.07 -13.27
CA MET A 438 6.83 13.05 -13.90
C MET A 438 8.22 12.90 -13.28
N GLY A 439 8.65 13.85 -12.43
CA GLY A 439 10.01 13.88 -11.91
C GLY A 439 11.05 13.97 -13.03
N ALA A 440 11.99 13.05 -13.06
CA ALA A 440 13.00 12.95 -14.11
C ALA A 440 12.51 12.24 -15.39
N LEU A 441 11.38 11.55 -15.34
CA LEU A 441 10.86 10.78 -16.46
C LEU A 441 10.45 11.68 -17.62
N ARG A 442 10.78 11.24 -18.85
CA ARG A 442 10.36 11.89 -20.10
C ARG A 442 9.65 10.85 -20.97
N PHE A 443 8.65 11.29 -21.72
CA PHE A 443 7.88 10.42 -22.63
C PHE A 443 7.60 11.13 -23.95
N SER A 444 7.41 10.35 -25.02
CA SER A 444 7.18 10.83 -26.38
C SER A 444 5.74 10.67 -26.85
N GLY A 445 4.96 9.85 -26.19
CA GLY A 445 3.57 9.59 -26.54
C GLY A 445 2.77 8.99 -25.41
N ALA A 446 1.46 9.18 -25.48
CA ALA A 446 0.52 8.63 -24.52
C ALA A 446 -0.71 8.04 -25.20
N TRP A 447 -1.21 6.92 -24.68
CA TRP A 447 -2.51 6.38 -25.04
C TRP A 447 -3.23 5.85 -23.78
N VAL A 448 -4.53 5.68 -23.88
CA VAL A 448 -5.37 5.16 -22.79
C VAL A 448 -6.27 4.05 -23.28
N LEU A 449 -6.49 3.05 -22.42
CA LEU A 449 -7.58 2.08 -22.49
C LEU A 449 -8.54 2.38 -21.34
N THR A 450 -9.77 2.78 -21.68
CA THR A 450 -10.80 3.19 -20.72
C THR A 450 -11.58 2.00 -20.18
N GLY A 451 -12.30 2.19 -19.07
CA GLY A 451 -13.20 1.18 -18.50
C GLY A 451 -14.34 0.73 -19.42
N GLN A 452 -14.60 1.46 -20.51
CA GLN A 452 -15.50 1.07 -21.60
C GLN A 452 -14.81 0.25 -22.69
N ASN A 453 -13.55 -0.12 -22.49
CA ASN A 453 -12.70 -0.85 -23.43
C ASN A 453 -12.41 -0.08 -24.74
N GLU A 454 -12.32 1.24 -24.66
CA GLU A 454 -11.92 2.10 -25.76
C GLU A 454 -10.44 2.45 -25.66
N ARG A 455 -9.67 2.12 -26.71
CA ARG A 455 -8.25 2.51 -26.83
C ARG A 455 -8.12 3.72 -27.74
N ARG A 456 -7.50 4.79 -27.22
CA ARG A 456 -7.27 6.02 -27.98
C ARG A 456 -5.94 6.68 -27.62
N ALA A 457 -5.38 7.46 -28.55
CA ALA A 457 -4.33 8.40 -28.22
C ALA A 457 -4.82 9.40 -27.16
N LEU A 458 -3.95 9.79 -26.26
CA LEU A 458 -4.32 10.65 -25.13
C LEU A 458 -3.61 11.99 -25.25
N PRO A 459 -4.33 13.08 -25.60
CA PRO A 459 -3.80 14.43 -25.60
C PRO A 459 -3.38 14.88 -24.20
N TYR A 460 -2.34 15.68 -24.12
CA TYR A 460 -1.85 16.27 -22.90
C TYR A 460 -1.27 17.67 -23.11
N THR A 461 -1.18 18.43 -22.04
CA THR A 461 -0.53 19.73 -21.98
C THR A 461 0.47 19.75 -20.85
N GLU A 462 1.62 20.38 -21.08
CA GLU A 462 2.63 20.61 -20.04
C GLU A 462 2.35 21.96 -19.36
N GLY A 463 2.26 21.95 -18.03
CA GLY A 463 2.11 23.13 -17.21
C GLY A 463 3.44 23.81 -16.92
N PRO A 464 3.40 25.07 -16.42
CA PRO A 464 4.60 25.84 -16.10
C PRO A 464 5.41 25.25 -14.93
N ASP A 465 4.83 24.35 -14.16
CA ASP A 465 5.43 23.62 -13.04
C ASP A 465 6.01 22.25 -13.46
N GLY A 466 6.08 21.96 -14.77
CA GLY A 466 6.58 20.69 -15.31
C GLY A 466 5.65 19.51 -15.09
N ARG A 467 4.41 19.76 -14.71
CA ARG A 467 3.37 18.72 -14.64
C ARG A 467 2.65 18.57 -15.97
N PHE A 468 2.21 17.35 -16.25
CA PHE A 468 1.47 17.04 -17.47
C PHE A 468 0.01 16.75 -17.15
N THR A 469 -0.89 17.50 -17.78
CA THR A 469 -2.34 17.31 -17.64
C THR A 469 -2.89 16.61 -18.88
N PHE A 470 -3.49 15.46 -18.67
CA PHE A 470 -4.06 14.59 -19.69
C PHE A 470 -5.57 14.80 -19.80
N ASP A 471 -6.10 14.81 -21.04
CA ASP A 471 -7.55 14.84 -21.31
C ASP A 471 -8.16 13.44 -21.07
N LEU A 472 -8.18 13.06 -19.82
CA LEU A 472 -8.73 11.79 -19.34
C LEU A 472 -9.73 12.03 -18.22
N ARG A 473 -11.00 11.74 -18.51
CA ARG A 473 -12.06 11.74 -17.50
C ARG A 473 -12.23 10.35 -16.90
N LEU A 474 -12.31 10.29 -15.60
CA LEU A 474 -12.60 9.06 -14.86
C LEU A 474 -13.80 9.30 -13.96
N ALA A 475 -14.91 8.63 -14.29
CA ALA A 475 -16.11 8.68 -13.45
C ALA A 475 -15.83 8.13 -12.02
N PRO A 476 -16.67 8.42 -11.04
CA PRO A 476 -16.62 7.79 -9.73
C PRO A 476 -16.54 6.26 -9.86
N MET A 477 -15.68 5.63 -9.07
CA MET A 477 -15.53 4.17 -9.04
C MET A 477 -15.19 3.55 -10.44
N ASP A 478 -14.48 4.28 -11.29
CA ASP A 478 -14.01 3.80 -12.58
C ASP A 478 -12.48 3.64 -12.62
N ALA A 479 -11.98 3.01 -13.66
CA ALA A 479 -10.55 2.81 -13.86
C ALA A 479 -10.16 2.94 -15.32
N ALA A 480 -8.88 3.26 -15.57
CA ALA A 480 -8.28 3.26 -16.91
C ALA A 480 -6.82 2.82 -16.84
N LEU A 481 -6.33 2.26 -17.95
CA LEU A 481 -4.91 1.98 -18.15
C LEU A 481 -4.32 3.05 -19.08
N LEU A 482 -3.47 3.90 -18.52
CA LEU A 482 -2.66 4.87 -19.24
C LEU A 482 -1.29 4.25 -19.55
N CYS A 483 -0.83 4.41 -20.80
CA CYS A 483 0.50 4.02 -21.22
C CYS A 483 1.26 5.26 -21.68
N LEU A 484 2.50 5.41 -21.21
CA LEU A 484 3.44 6.45 -21.60
C LEU A 484 4.65 5.77 -22.25
N THR A 485 4.95 6.11 -23.52
CA THR A 485 6.15 5.63 -24.19
C THR A 485 7.32 6.51 -23.73
N LEU A 486 8.23 5.92 -22.95
CA LEU A 486 9.38 6.63 -22.39
C LEU A 486 10.36 7.02 -23.50
N GLN A 487 11.03 8.15 -23.31
CA GLN A 487 12.19 8.54 -24.12
C GLN A 487 13.41 7.84 -23.57
N GLU A 488 14.27 7.31 -24.46
CA GLU A 488 15.59 6.82 -24.05
C GLU A 488 16.39 8.02 -23.50
N GLU A 489 17.07 7.84 -22.37
CA GLU A 489 18.03 8.83 -21.91
C GLU A 489 19.14 8.93 -22.97
N GLU A 490 19.35 10.12 -23.54
CA GLU A 490 20.54 10.35 -24.35
C GLU A 490 21.75 10.13 -23.44
N PRO A 491 22.71 9.27 -23.83
CA PRO A 491 23.90 9.05 -23.03
C PRO A 491 24.63 10.40 -22.89
N ALA A 492 24.81 10.84 -21.63
CA ALA A 492 25.50 12.08 -21.25
C ALA A 492 26.98 12.08 -21.65
#